data_a50675bbee2c41bbdc68d1437c3524f2
#
_entry.id   a50675bbee2c41bbdc68d1437c3524f2
#
_cell.length_a   1.000
_cell.length_b   1.000
_cell.length_c   1.000
_cell.angle_alpha   90.00
_cell.angle_beta   90.00
_cell.angle_gamma   90.00
#
_symmetry.space_group_name_H-M   'P 1'
#
loop_
_entity.id
_entity.type
_entity.pdbx_description
1 polymer ?
#
loop_
_entity_poly.entity_id
_entity_poly.type
_entity_poly.pdbx_seq_one_letter_code
_entity_poly.pdbx_strand_id
1 'polypeptide(L)'
;MHPLKTNMRLATAAAAQARGGILSQEEEAQLQYAAMLIDVSKNRNSPWCQVIEEEDENISKLGLPFMNYYTEADHKHAVEWLYPGGHLDSSVTILCSTNESVDMWNAIAQGMNSSEEHILRSKDSFSEVDDINGHLKKMLSGTLLNGFRKNGVPNHELTLKVGDVCLVTRAIHGLGLANNSRIRIIAIRRYCVEVVTIGEYRERNVRIPRISFRFRLPYGKSYQLTRLQFPLRLAYAMTYNKSQSQTLSKVLLDITTPPFSHGQLYVA
;
A
#
# COMPACT_ATOMS: atom_id res chain seq x y z
N MET A 1 -15.16 -14.57 -22.29
CA MET A 1 -15.27 -13.72 -21.10
C MET A 1 -16.59 -12.95 -21.18
N HIS A 2 -17.50 -13.15 -20.24
CA HIS A 2 -18.70 -12.30 -20.16
C HIS A 2 -18.32 -10.99 -19.48
N PRO A 3 -18.60 -9.83 -20.08
CA PRO A 3 -18.33 -8.56 -19.45
C PRO A 3 -19.21 -8.40 -18.19
N LEU A 4 -18.63 -7.99 -17.08
CA LEU A 4 -19.37 -7.60 -15.89
C LEU A 4 -20.22 -6.37 -16.24
N LYS A 5 -21.54 -6.55 -16.34
CA LYS A 5 -22.48 -5.50 -16.76
C LYS A 5 -23.04 -4.67 -15.62
N THR A 6 -22.87 -5.13 -14.38
CA THR A 6 -23.49 -4.49 -13.22
C THR A 6 -22.44 -4.25 -12.13
N ASN A 7 -22.28 -3.00 -11.72
CA ASN A 7 -21.48 -2.66 -10.55
C ASN A 7 -22.35 -2.90 -9.29
N MET A 8 -22.07 -3.98 -8.58
CA MET A 8 -22.84 -4.38 -7.41
C MET A 8 -22.81 -3.36 -6.26
N ARG A 9 -21.74 -2.57 -6.16
CA ARG A 9 -21.65 -1.49 -5.13
C ARG A 9 -22.62 -0.35 -5.39
N LEU A 10 -22.98 -0.14 -6.66
CA LEU A 10 -23.93 0.90 -7.08
C LEU A 10 -25.33 0.34 -7.34
N ALA A 11 -25.53 -0.96 -7.22
CA ALA A 11 -26.80 -1.60 -7.55
C ALA A 11 -27.96 -1.05 -6.71
N THR A 12 -27.71 -0.70 -5.44
CA THR A 12 -28.71 -0.14 -4.52
C THR A 12 -29.10 1.28 -4.93
N ALA A 13 -28.13 2.15 -5.21
CA ALA A 13 -28.36 3.52 -5.65
C ALA A 13 -29.03 3.56 -7.04
N ALA A 14 -28.55 2.73 -7.98
CA ALA A 14 -29.16 2.61 -9.30
C ALA A 14 -30.61 2.06 -9.24
N ALA A 15 -30.90 1.13 -8.34
CA ALA A 15 -32.25 0.62 -8.13
C ALA A 15 -33.18 1.63 -7.48
N ALA A 16 -32.67 2.47 -6.57
CA ALA A 16 -33.42 3.58 -5.96
C ALA A 16 -33.78 4.63 -7.02
N GLN A 17 -32.83 5.01 -7.85
CA GLN A 17 -33.04 5.96 -8.96
C GLN A 17 -34.06 5.44 -9.96
N ALA A 18 -33.98 4.15 -10.34
CA ALA A 18 -34.93 3.53 -11.27
C ALA A 18 -36.37 3.46 -10.74
N ARG A 19 -36.55 3.52 -9.41
CA ARG A 19 -37.86 3.54 -8.74
C ARG A 19 -38.38 4.96 -8.46
N GLY A 20 -37.67 6.00 -8.91
CA GLY A 20 -38.05 7.40 -8.66
C GLY A 20 -37.86 7.82 -7.21
N GLY A 21 -37.05 7.10 -6.44
CA GLY A 21 -36.70 7.46 -5.06
C GLY A 21 -35.74 8.66 -5.00
N ILE A 22 -35.81 9.39 -3.89
CA ILE A 22 -34.88 10.49 -3.60
C ILE A 22 -33.56 9.83 -3.15
N LEU A 23 -32.48 10.11 -3.88
CA LEU A 23 -31.14 9.69 -3.52
C LEU A 23 -30.58 10.55 -2.39
N SER A 24 -29.81 9.96 -1.50
CA SER A 24 -28.95 10.72 -0.59
C SER A 24 -27.83 11.41 -1.38
N GLN A 25 -27.29 12.49 -0.83
CA GLN A 25 -26.18 13.22 -1.44
C GLN A 25 -24.95 12.33 -1.71
N GLU A 26 -24.73 11.35 -0.84
CA GLU A 26 -23.65 10.37 -0.98
C GLU A 26 -23.91 9.36 -2.13
N GLU A 27 -25.13 8.88 -2.27
CA GLU A 27 -25.52 7.98 -3.38
C GLU A 27 -25.44 8.69 -4.73
N GLU A 28 -25.83 9.96 -4.79
CA GLU A 28 -25.72 10.77 -6.00
C GLU A 28 -24.26 11.00 -6.38
N ALA A 29 -23.37 11.31 -5.43
CA ALA A 29 -21.95 11.44 -5.65
C ALA A 29 -21.30 10.14 -6.15
N GLN A 30 -21.72 8.98 -5.61
CA GLN A 30 -21.24 7.67 -6.07
C GLN A 30 -21.65 7.37 -7.51
N LEU A 31 -22.88 7.71 -7.91
CA LEU A 31 -23.36 7.52 -9.28
C LEU A 31 -22.63 8.44 -10.26
N GLN A 32 -22.40 9.71 -9.89
CA GLN A 32 -21.65 10.66 -10.70
C GLN A 32 -20.20 10.19 -10.88
N TYR A 33 -19.57 9.72 -9.81
CA TYR A 33 -18.21 9.17 -9.87
C TYR A 33 -18.10 7.94 -10.79
N ALA A 34 -19.07 7.03 -10.72
CA ALA A 34 -19.09 5.86 -11.59
C ALA A 34 -19.33 6.24 -13.06
N ALA A 35 -20.20 7.19 -13.34
CA ALA A 35 -20.43 7.71 -14.68
C ALA A 35 -19.17 8.36 -15.27
N MET A 36 -18.46 9.17 -14.44
CA MET A 36 -17.18 9.75 -14.80
C MET A 36 -16.13 8.69 -15.16
N LEU A 37 -15.96 7.66 -14.32
CA LEU A 37 -14.99 6.60 -14.58
C LEU A 37 -15.27 5.86 -15.90
N ILE A 38 -16.55 5.62 -16.21
CA ILE A 38 -16.95 4.99 -17.48
C ILE A 38 -16.65 5.91 -18.66
N ASP A 39 -16.93 7.19 -18.53
CA ASP A 39 -16.70 8.18 -19.58
C ASP A 39 -15.20 8.36 -19.85
N VAL A 40 -14.39 8.59 -18.83
CA VAL A 40 -12.92 8.69 -18.95
C VAL A 40 -12.30 7.43 -19.57
N SER A 41 -12.83 6.25 -19.25
CA SER A 41 -12.31 4.98 -19.79
C SER A 41 -12.59 4.80 -21.28
N LYS A 42 -13.63 5.45 -21.82
CA LYS A 42 -14.10 5.27 -23.20
C LYS A 42 -13.76 6.45 -24.11
N ASN A 43 -13.62 7.62 -23.57
CA ASN A 43 -13.57 8.86 -24.33
C ASN A 43 -12.41 9.76 -23.88
N ARG A 44 -11.38 9.89 -24.73
CA ARG A 44 -10.25 10.80 -24.49
C ARG A 44 -10.67 12.28 -24.52
N ASN A 45 -11.78 12.60 -25.14
CA ASN A 45 -12.36 13.96 -25.20
C ASN A 45 -13.44 14.15 -24.14
N SER A 46 -13.43 13.36 -23.08
CA SER A 46 -14.34 13.52 -21.95
C SER A 46 -14.20 14.94 -21.35
N PRO A 47 -15.30 15.58 -20.93
CA PRO A 47 -15.24 16.87 -20.22
C PRO A 47 -14.40 16.85 -18.94
N TRP A 48 -14.10 15.64 -18.43
CA TRP A 48 -13.22 15.41 -17.30
C TRP A 48 -11.74 15.39 -17.68
N CYS A 49 -11.40 15.29 -18.98
CA CYS A 49 -10.05 15.31 -19.50
C CYS A 49 -9.77 16.68 -20.13
N GLN A 50 -8.94 17.49 -19.51
CA GLN A 50 -8.42 18.70 -20.12
C GLN A 50 -7.19 18.35 -20.95
N VAL A 51 -7.27 18.52 -22.26
CA VAL A 51 -6.11 18.42 -23.15
C VAL A 51 -5.33 19.73 -23.02
N ILE A 52 -4.09 19.65 -22.57
CA ILE A 52 -3.17 20.78 -22.61
C ILE A 52 -2.25 20.53 -23.78
N GLU A 53 -2.34 21.38 -24.78
CA GLU A 53 -1.39 21.45 -25.89
C GLU A 53 -0.09 22.08 -25.34
N GLU A 54 0.86 21.30 -24.87
CA GLU A 54 2.25 21.70 -24.75
C GLU A 54 2.98 21.32 -26.03
N GLU A 55 3.92 22.15 -26.48
CA GLU A 55 4.47 22.18 -27.84
C GLU A 55 5.03 20.86 -28.40
N ASP A 56 5.14 19.76 -27.64
CA ASP A 56 5.73 18.50 -28.10
C ASP A 56 4.98 17.20 -27.76
N GLU A 57 3.97 17.20 -26.89
CA GLU A 57 3.18 16.00 -26.60
C GLU A 57 1.75 16.37 -26.18
N ASN A 58 0.75 15.67 -26.75
CA ASN A 58 -0.66 15.74 -26.30
C ASN A 58 -0.81 15.14 -24.90
N ILE A 59 -0.54 15.92 -23.87
CA ILE A 59 -0.72 15.55 -22.47
C ILE A 59 -2.15 15.86 -22.07
N SER A 60 -2.94 14.83 -21.82
CA SER A 60 -4.29 14.98 -21.25
C SER A 60 -4.19 15.10 -19.73
N LYS A 61 -4.50 16.27 -19.18
CA LYS A 61 -4.69 16.43 -17.73
C LYS A 61 -6.10 16.01 -17.33
N LEU A 62 -6.19 15.10 -16.37
CA LEU A 62 -7.46 14.71 -15.77
C LEU A 62 -7.85 15.76 -14.72
N GLY A 63 -8.82 16.63 -15.05
CA GLY A 63 -9.39 17.61 -14.12
C GLY A 63 -10.60 17.00 -13.39
N LEU A 64 -10.47 16.67 -12.12
CA LEU A 64 -11.55 16.14 -11.31
C LEU A 64 -12.04 17.24 -10.34
N PRO A 65 -13.29 17.70 -10.42
CA PRO A 65 -13.79 18.88 -9.68
C PRO A 65 -13.85 18.67 -8.16
N PHE A 66 -13.70 17.43 -7.68
CA PHE A 66 -13.71 17.08 -6.26
C PHE A 66 -12.31 16.70 -5.72
N MET A 67 -11.24 16.99 -6.48
CA MET A 67 -9.87 16.74 -6.04
C MET A 67 -9.21 18.01 -5.53
N ASN A 68 -8.49 17.87 -4.43
CA ASN A 68 -7.50 18.84 -4.00
C ASN A 68 -6.14 18.47 -4.59
N TYR A 69 -5.47 19.45 -5.18
CA TYR A 69 -4.16 19.25 -5.79
C TYR A 69 -3.07 19.75 -4.85
N TYR A 70 -2.03 18.96 -4.67
CA TYR A 70 -0.84 19.29 -3.90
C TYR A 70 0.40 19.18 -4.79
N THR A 71 1.36 20.06 -4.59
CA THR A 71 2.67 20.02 -5.26
C THR A 71 3.67 19.19 -4.44
N GLU A 72 4.82 18.86 -5.01
CA GLU A 72 5.89 18.15 -4.28
C GLU A 72 6.37 18.90 -3.04
N ALA A 73 6.30 20.23 -3.03
CA ALA A 73 6.66 21.06 -1.87
C ALA A 73 5.69 20.87 -0.68
N ASP A 74 4.49 20.35 -0.91
CA ASP A 74 3.40 20.32 0.06
C ASP A 74 3.17 18.94 0.70
N HIS A 75 4.17 18.04 0.63
CA HIS A 75 4.03 16.66 1.15
C HIS A 75 3.51 16.61 2.59
N LYS A 76 4.00 17.45 3.48
CA LYS A 76 3.55 17.50 4.89
C LYS A 76 2.09 17.92 4.99
N HIS A 77 1.69 18.96 4.26
CA HIS A 77 0.31 19.42 4.18
C HIS A 77 -0.63 18.34 3.62
N ALA A 78 -0.19 17.62 2.60
CA ALA A 78 -0.96 16.53 2.01
C ALA A 78 -1.18 15.39 3.02
N VAL A 79 -0.14 15.03 3.79
CA VAL A 79 -0.24 14.02 4.86
C VAL A 79 -1.12 14.52 6.02
N GLU A 80 -0.99 15.79 6.43
CA GLU A 80 -1.83 16.38 7.47
C GLU A 80 -3.31 16.47 7.05
N TRP A 81 -3.58 16.80 5.76
CA TRP A 81 -4.92 16.73 5.23
C TRP A 81 -5.50 15.32 5.28
N LEU A 82 -4.66 14.31 5.00
CA LEU A 82 -5.08 12.91 5.02
C LEU A 82 -5.25 12.40 6.46
N TYR A 83 -4.36 12.79 7.37
CA TYR A 83 -4.28 12.34 8.77
C TYR A 83 -4.34 13.55 9.73
N PRO A 84 -5.46 14.26 9.84
CA PRO A 84 -5.56 15.48 10.64
C PRO A 84 -5.25 15.20 12.11
N GLY A 85 -4.37 16.04 12.69
CA GLY A 85 -3.91 15.89 14.07
C GLY A 85 -3.10 14.61 14.35
N GLY A 86 -2.53 13.98 13.32
CA GLY A 86 -1.78 12.74 13.46
C GLY A 86 -2.63 11.49 13.75
N HIS A 87 -3.96 11.63 13.71
CA HIS A 87 -4.87 10.49 13.82
C HIS A 87 -4.77 9.61 12.58
N LEU A 88 -4.10 8.48 12.75
CA LEU A 88 -3.86 7.51 11.70
C LEU A 88 -5.11 6.65 11.49
N ASP A 89 -6.06 7.17 10.70
CA ASP A 89 -7.24 6.42 10.31
C ASP A 89 -6.85 5.31 9.34
N SER A 90 -7.33 4.15 9.61
CA SER A 90 -7.06 2.94 8.85
C SER A 90 -7.84 2.81 7.54
N SER A 91 -8.90 3.59 7.38
CA SER A 91 -9.66 3.65 6.13
C SER A 91 -9.06 4.60 5.10
N VAL A 92 -7.96 5.26 5.46
CA VAL A 92 -7.26 6.27 4.65
C VAL A 92 -5.94 5.73 4.16
N THR A 93 -5.49 6.12 2.98
CA THR A 93 -4.18 5.69 2.46
C THR A 93 -3.65 6.62 1.36
N ILE A 94 -2.34 6.55 1.14
CA ILE A 94 -1.66 7.17 0.02
C ILE A 94 -1.41 6.09 -1.03
N LEU A 95 -1.79 6.33 -2.27
CA LEU A 95 -1.59 5.42 -3.39
C LEU A 95 -0.48 5.94 -4.31
N CYS A 96 0.49 5.10 -4.59
CA CYS A 96 1.66 5.42 -5.40
C CYS A 96 1.85 4.40 -6.53
N SER A 97 2.57 4.81 -7.58
CA SER A 97 2.94 3.92 -8.69
C SER A 97 4.10 3.00 -8.34
N THR A 98 5.13 3.48 -7.60
CA THR A 98 6.38 2.77 -7.30
C THR A 98 6.56 2.44 -5.83
N ASN A 99 7.45 1.48 -5.53
CA ASN A 99 7.79 1.16 -4.16
C ASN A 99 8.66 2.25 -3.51
N GLU A 100 9.46 2.98 -4.30
CA GLU A 100 10.25 4.11 -3.81
C GLU A 100 9.35 5.23 -3.29
N SER A 101 8.33 5.62 -4.06
CA SER A 101 7.34 6.61 -3.62
C SER A 101 6.60 6.12 -2.36
N VAL A 102 6.25 4.83 -2.30
CA VAL A 102 5.63 4.23 -1.10
C VAL A 102 6.54 4.35 0.12
N ASP A 103 7.83 4.05 -0.01
CA ASP A 103 8.78 4.13 1.11
C ASP A 103 8.97 5.58 1.56
N MET A 104 9.04 6.54 0.64
CA MET A 104 9.11 7.98 0.92
C MET A 104 7.87 8.45 1.71
N TRP A 105 6.68 8.18 1.21
CA TRP A 105 5.43 8.59 1.85
C TRP A 105 5.21 7.93 3.21
N ASN A 106 5.58 6.66 3.35
CA ASN A 106 5.55 5.97 4.64
C ASN A 106 6.48 6.62 5.67
N ALA A 107 7.68 7.06 5.25
CA ALA A 107 8.61 7.76 6.14
C ALA A 107 8.07 9.13 6.59
N ILE A 108 7.48 9.91 5.67
CA ILE A 108 6.86 11.21 5.99
C ILE A 108 5.69 11.01 6.96
N ALA A 109 4.77 10.08 6.68
CA ALA A 109 3.61 9.83 7.52
C ALA A 109 4.00 9.27 8.90
N GLN A 110 4.98 8.34 8.98
CA GLN A 110 5.50 7.84 10.25
C GLN A 110 6.18 8.94 11.07
N GLY A 111 6.78 9.94 10.42
CA GLY A 111 7.38 11.10 11.07
C GLY A 111 6.38 11.91 11.90
N MET A 112 5.08 11.86 11.59
CA MET A 112 4.01 12.50 12.36
C MET A 112 3.65 11.73 13.64
N ASN A 113 3.98 10.45 13.72
CA ASN A 113 3.79 9.65 14.93
C ASN A 113 4.91 9.95 15.92
N SER A 114 4.57 10.60 17.03
CA SER A 114 5.51 11.01 18.10
C SER A 114 5.93 9.89 19.05
N SER A 115 5.40 8.67 18.88
CA SER A 115 5.76 7.52 19.72
C SER A 115 7.23 7.13 19.52
N GLU A 116 7.80 6.46 20.53
CA GLU A 116 9.17 5.97 20.51
C GLU A 116 9.43 5.03 19.32
N GLU A 117 10.55 5.24 18.67
CA GLU A 117 10.98 4.45 17.52
C GLU A 117 11.69 3.17 17.96
N HIS A 118 11.27 2.04 17.40
CA HIS A 118 11.88 0.73 17.66
C HIS A 118 12.47 0.17 16.35
N ILE A 119 13.79 -0.02 16.35
CA ILE A 119 14.50 -0.66 15.24
C ILE A 119 14.57 -2.17 15.48
N LEU A 120 13.85 -2.93 14.70
CA LEU A 120 13.72 -4.39 14.80
C LEU A 120 14.60 -5.05 13.73
N ARG A 121 15.74 -5.60 14.14
CA ARG A 121 16.68 -6.27 13.21
C ARG A 121 16.29 -7.72 13.00
N SER A 122 16.37 -8.19 11.76
CA SER A 122 16.18 -9.59 11.40
C SER A 122 17.35 -10.44 11.89
N LYS A 123 17.08 -11.74 12.06
CA LYS A 123 18.13 -12.76 12.18
C LYS A 123 18.23 -13.45 10.84
N ASP A 124 19.32 -13.19 10.14
CA ASP A 124 19.58 -13.76 8.83
C ASP A 124 20.50 -14.98 8.97
N SER A 125 20.15 -16.07 8.31
CA SER A 125 20.95 -17.26 8.21
C SER A 125 21.11 -17.68 6.75
N PHE A 126 22.22 -18.25 6.45
CA PHE A 126 22.64 -18.59 5.12
C PHE A 126 22.80 -20.11 5.00
N SER A 127 22.20 -20.70 3.99
CA SER A 127 22.41 -22.12 3.67
C SER A 127 23.01 -22.23 2.29
N GLU A 128 24.09 -22.98 2.22
CA GLU A 128 24.75 -23.40 1.00
C GLU A 128 24.05 -24.67 0.52
N VAL A 129 23.70 -24.73 -0.75
CA VAL A 129 23.21 -25.96 -1.35
C VAL A 129 24.38 -26.69 -2.04
N ASP A 130 25.47 -25.98 -2.49
CA ASP A 130 26.58 -26.57 -3.23
C ASP A 130 27.93 -25.79 -3.11
N ASP A 131 28.24 -25.12 -2.00
CA ASP A 131 29.56 -24.45 -1.88
C ASP A 131 30.61 -25.42 -1.30
N ILE A 132 31.28 -26.14 -2.20
CA ILE A 132 32.35 -27.10 -1.88
C ILE A 132 33.57 -26.42 -1.21
N ASN A 133 33.75 -25.11 -1.38
CA ASN A 133 34.95 -24.39 -0.94
C ASN A 133 34.77 -23.31 0.12
N GLY A 134 33.55 -22.97 0.56
CA GLY A 134 33.30 -21.98 1.61
C GLY A 134 33.78 -20.54 1.31
N HIS A 135 34.26 -20.29 0.09
CA HIS A 135 34.84 -19.01 -0.32
C HIS A 135 33.82 -17.87 -0.34
N LEU A 136 32.59 -18.14 -0.79
CA LEU A 136 31.54 -17.12 -0.90
C LEU A 136 30.94 -16.75 0.47
N LYS A 137 30.93 -17.67 1.43
CA LYS A 137 30.54 -17.39 2.81
C LYS A 137 31.41 -16.31 3.46
N LYS A 138 32.68 -16.26 3.11
CA LYS A 138 33.61 -15.20 3.55
C LYS A 138 33.42 -13.88 2.81
N MET A 139 33.01 -13.91 1.53
CA MET A 139 32.78 -12.72 0.72
C MET A 139 31.43 -12.05 1.00
N LEU A 140 30.39 -12.82 1.36
CA LEU A 140 29.09 -12.28 1.71
C LEU A 140 29.13 -11.76 3.16
N SER A 141 29.68 -10.55 3.33
CA SER A 141 29.65 -9.87 4.63
C SER A 141 28.23 -9.68 5.11
N GLY A 142 28.00 -9.71 6.44
CA GLY A 142 26.69 -9.45 7.03
C GLY A 142 26.04 -8.16 6.51
N THR A 143 26.85 -7.12 6.27
CA THR A 143 26.43 -5.84 5.72
C THR A 143 25.77 -5.97 4.34
N LEU A 144 26.31 -6.81 3.47
CA LEU A 144 25.80 -7.04 2.12
C LEU A 144 24.46 -7.81 2.15
N LEU A 145 24.35 -8.77 3.06
CA LEU A 145 23.10 -9.52 3.28
C LEU A 145 22.00 -8.64 3.90
N ASN A 146 22.38 -7.76 4.80
CA ASN A 146 21.48 -6.83 5.48
C ASN A 146 20.84 -5.82 4.50
N GLY A 147 21.63 -5.35 3.51
CA GLY A 147 21.17 -4.45 2.46
C GLY A 147 20.28 -5.10 1.40
N PHE A 148 20.16 -6.43 1.39
CA PHE A 148 19.40 -7.12 0.36
C PHE A 148 17.89 -6.89 0.51
N ARG A 149 17.27 -6.37 -0.55
CA ARG A 149 15.83 -6.12 -0.65
C ARG A 149 15.20 -7.07 -1.67
N LYS A 150 14.06 -7.65 -1.32
CA LYS A 150 13.25 -8.48 -2.21
C LYS A 150 11.77 -8.23 -1.97
N ASN A 151 11.00 -8.15 -3.05
CA ASN A 151 9.55 -7.98 -2.96
C ASN A 151 8.91 -9.11 -2.13
N GLY A 152 8.04 -8.73 -1.19
CA GLY A 152 7.36 -9.66 -0.30
C GLY A 152 8.20 -10.16 0.90
N VAL A 153 9.47 -9.72 1.01
CA VAL A 153 10.32 -10.01 2.16
C VAL A 153 10.55 -8.73 2.94
N PRO A 154 10.33 -8.70 4.25
CA PRO A 154 10.64 -7.54 5.08
C PRO A 154 12.12 -7.19 5.05
N ASN A 155 12.45 -5.90 5.20
CA ASN A 155 13.83 -5.43 5.28
C ASN A 155 14.54 -6.02 6.52
N HIS A 156 15.87 -6.01 6.49
CA HIS A 156 16.68 -6.41 7.64
C HIS A 156 16.37 -5.54 8.86
N GLU A 157 16.35 -4.23 8.66
CA GLU A 157 15.90 -3.27 9.66
C GLU A 157 14.46 -2.86 9.36
N LEU A 158 13.62 -3.05 10.36
CA LEU A 158 12.22 -2.66 10.33
C LEU A 158 12.00 -1.65 11.46
N THR A 159 11.80 -0.41 11.08
CA THR A 159 11.53 0.69 12.01
C THR A 159 10.03 0.81 12.23
N LEU A 160 9.58 0.63 13.46
CA LEU A 160 8.17 0.68 13.83
C LEU A 160 7.98 1.50 15.10
N LYS A 161 6.80 2.12 15.20
CA LYS A 161 6.32 2.85 16.37
C LYS A 161 4.98 2.30 16.84
N VAL A 162 4.67 2.43 18.11
CA VAL A 162 3.32 2.13 18.61
C VAL A 162 2.32 3.07 17.94
N GLY A 163 1.19 2.55 17.49
CA GLY A 163 0.20 3.30 16.70
C GLY A 163 0.39 3.20 15.19
N ASP A 164 1.56 2.74 14.70
CA ASP A 164 1.77 2.60 13.26
C ASP A 164 0.76 1.66 12.60
N VAL A 165 0.32 2.05 11.40
CA VAL A 165 -0.48 1.20 10.53
C VAL A 165 0.45 0.40 9.62
N CYS A 166 0.26 -0.92 9.62
CA CYS A 166 1.08 -1.84 8.85
C CYS A 166 0.23 -2.79 7.99
N LEU A 167 0.86 -3.34 6.95
CA LEU A 167 0.36 -4.49 6.20
C LEU A 167 1.12 -5.74 6.63
N VAL A 168 0.37 -6.85 6.72
CA VAL A 168 0.95 -8.19 6.84
C VAL A 168 1.48 -8.62 5.48
N THR A 169 2.80 -8.86 5.36
CA THR A 169 3.44 -9.16 4.07
C THR A 169 3.31 -10.63 3.65
N ARG A 170 2.82 -11.48 4.53
CA ARG A 170 2.62 -12.91 4.28
C ARG A 170 1.51 -13.46 5.17
N ALA A 171 0.61 -14.26 4.58
CA ALA A 171 -0.46 -14.88 5.33
C ALA A 171 0.06 -15.74 6.53
N ILE A 172 -0.56 -15.57 7.68
CA ILE A 172 -0.28 -16.33 8.90
C ILE A 172 -1.56 -17.08 9.27
N HIS A 173 -1.72 -18.27 8.67
CA HIS A 173 -2.96 -19.05 8.79
C HIS A 173 -3.34 -19.36 10.24
N GLY A 174 -2.36 -19.68 11.11
CA GLY A 174 -2.61 -19.94 12.53
C GLY A 174 -3.15 -18.76 13.33
N LEU A 175 -3.03 -17.53 12.79
CA LEU A 175 -3.56 -16.29 13.39
C LEU A 175 -4.76 -15.74 12.62
N GLY A 176 -5.16 -16.38 11.51
CA GLY A 176 -6.24 -15.91 10.65
C GLY A 176 -5.93 -14.59 9.95
N LEU A 177 -4.64 -14.26 9.75
CA LEU A 177 -4.21 -13.07 9.05
C LEU A 177 -3.88 -13.40 7.59
N ALA A 178 -4.57 -12.77 6.66
CA ALA A 178 -4.29 -12.86 5.24
C ALA A 178 -3.10 -11.98 4.83
N ASN A 179 -2.53 -12.26 3.66
CA ASN A 179 -1.60 -11.32 3.04
C ASN A 179 -2.30 -9.99 2.76
N ASN A 180 -1.62 -8.88 2.99
CA ASN A 180 -2.13 -7.52 2.92
C ASN A 180 -3.23 -7.17 3.94
N SER A 181 -3.47 -7.99 4.97
CA SER A 181 -4.29 -7.56 6.11
C SER A 181 -3.69 -6.31 6.75
N ARG A 182 -4.52 -5.30 6.96
CA ARG A 182 -4.13 -4.06 7.67
C ARG A 182 -4.23 -4.27 9.17
N ILE A 183 -3.24 -3.76 9.87
CA ILE A 183 -3.16 -3.85 11.33
C ILE A 183 -2.61 -2.55 11.91
N ARG A 184 -2.94 -2.27 13.17
CA ARG A 184 -2.33 -1.19 13.96
C ARG A 184 -1.51 -1.78 15.09
N ILE A 185 -0.32 -1.23 15.31
CA ILE A 185 0.58 -1.67 16.38
C ILE A 185 0.09 -1.16 17.72
N ILE A 186 -0.09 -2.05 18.68
CA ILE A 186 -0.46 -1.74 20.07
C ILE A 186 0.78 -1.74 20.96
N ALA A 187 1.64 -2.75 20.83
CA ALA A 187 2.85 -2.87 21.60
C ALA A 187 3.94 -3.63 20.82
N ILE A 188 5.18 -3.24 21.05
CA ILE A 188 6.35 -3.91 20.49
C ILE A 188 7.07 -4.63 21.61
N ARG A 189 7.17 -5.98 21.49
CA ARG A 189 7.82 -6.84 22.46
C ARG A 189 9.05 -7.51 21.85
N ARG A 190 9.88 -8.08 22.70
CA ARG A 190 11.12 -8.76 22.24
C ARG A 190 10.88 -9.85 21.19
N TYR A 191 9.81 -10.64 21.33
CA TYR A 191 9.55 -11.82 20.51
C TYR A 191 8.31 -11.69 19.63
N CYS A 192 7.45 -10.71 19.88
CA CYS A 192 6.23 -10.49 19.11
C CYS A 192 5.88 -9.02 19.02
N VAL A 193 5.10 -8.66 18.02
CA VAL A 193 4.43 -7.37 17.91
C VAL A 193 2.95 -7.61 18.19
N GLU A 194 2.40 -6.90 19.18
CA GLU A 194 0.97 -6.93 19.50
C GLU A 194 0.26 -5.93 18.60
N VAL A 195 -0.78 -6.38 17.92
CA VAL A 195 -1.49 -5.60 16.91
C VAL A 195 -3.00 -5.77 17.05
N VAL A 196 -3.75 -4.80 16.55
CA VAL A 196 -5.19 -4.92 16.30
C VAL A 196 -5.44 -5.00 14.81
N THR A 197 -6.33 -5.90 14.37
CA THR A 197 -6.76 -5.98 12.97
C THR A 197 -7.67 -4.80 12.63
N ILE A 198 -7.57 -4.33 11.40
CA ILE A 198 -8.28 -3.14 10.91
C ILE A 198 -9.13 -3.53 9.70
N GLY A 199 -10.34 -3.00 9.62
CA GLY A 199 -11.24 -3.25 8.49
C GLY A 199 -11.94 -4.62 8.52
N GLU A 200 -11.77 -5.41 9.60
CA GLU A 200 -12.54 -6.61 9.85
C GLU A 200 -13.85 -6.26 10.58
N TYR A 201 -14.89 -7.09 10.40
CA TYR A 201 -16.17 -6.91 11.08
C TYR A 201 -16.05 -6.85 12.62
N ARG A 202 -15.02 -7.51 13.16
CA ARG A 202 -14.60 -7.40 14.57
C ARG A 202 -13.11 -7.21 14.64
N GLU A 203 -12.69 -6.14 15.27
CA GLU A 203 -11.28 -5.93 15.59
C GLU A 203 -10.79 -7.01 16.55
N ARG A 204 -9.63 -7.58 16.26
CA ARG A 204 -9.02 -8.64 17.07
C ARG A 204 -7.61 -8.25 17.47
N ASN A 205 -7.29 -8.48 18.74
CA ASN A 205 -5.92 -8.38 19.22
C ASN A 205 -5.14 -9.64 18.84
N VAL A 206 -4.04 -9.48 18.15
CA VAL A 206 -3.21 -10.58 17.65
C VAL A 206 -1.75 -10.31 18.02
N ARG A 207 -1.02 -11.38 18.37
CA ARG A 207 0.44 -11.34 18.59
C ARG A 207 1.14 -11.96 17.40
N ILE A 208 1.88 -11.13 16.65
CA ILE A 208 2.59 -11.55 15.45
C ILE A 208 4.03 -11.90 15.84
N PRO A 209 4.48 -13.15 15.68
CA PRO A 209 5.86 -13.55 15.88
C PRO A 209 6.71 -13.25 14.65
N ARG A 210 8.03 -13.38 14.77
CA ARG A 210 8.92 -13.43 13.61
C ARG A 210 8.67 -14.72 12.83
N ILE A 211 8.69 -14.63 11.50
CA ILE A 211 8.58 -15.80 10.62
C ILE A 211 9.78 -15.85 9.68
N SER A 212 10.04 -17.06 9.15
CA SER A 212 11.16 -17.30 8.25
C SER A 212 10.77 -17.02 6.80
N PHE A 213 11.55 -16.16 6.16
CA PHE A 213 11.47 -15.89 4.72
C PHE A 213 12.67 -16.51 4.03
N ARG A 214 12.44 -17.49 3.17
CA ARG A 214 13.47 -18.17 2.39
C ARG A 214 13.47 -17.63 0.97
N PHE A 215 14.62 -17.22 0.46
CA PHE A 215 14.75 -16.72 -0.90
C PHE A 215 16.16 -16.92 -1.45
N ARG A 216 16.25 -17.05 -2.77
CA ARG A 216 17.53 -17.19 -3.46
C ARG A 216 18.17 -15.82 -3.68
N LEU A 217 19.47 -15.74 -3.53
CA LEU A 217 20.25 -14.55 -3.85
C LEU A 217 20.53 -14.48 -5.37
N PRO A 218 20.67 -13.29 -5.95
CA PRO A 218 20.91 -13.13 -7.38
C PRO A 218 22.32 -13.57 -7.81
N TYR A 219 23.22 -13.81 -6.86
CA TYR A 219 24.64 -14.09 -7.09
C TYR A 219 24.97 -15.57 -7.32
N GLY A 220 24.05 -16.37 -7.84
CA GLY A 220 24.27 -17.77 -8.20
C GLY A 220 23.12 -18.70 -7.79
N LYS A 221 23.03 -19.85 -8.45
CA LYS A 221 21.90 -20.78 -8.27
C LYS A 221 21.85 -21.47 -6.91
N SER A 222 22.95 -21.45 -6.14
CA SER A 222 23.16 -22.31 -4.97
C SER A 222 22.94 -21.61 -3.63
N TYR A 223 22.71 -20.28 -3.60
CA TYR A 223 22.66 -19.55 -2.33
C TYR A 223 21.25 -19.21 -1.92
N GLN A 224 20.87 -19.70 -0.73
CA GLN A 224 19.58 -19.42 -0.12
C GLN A 224 19.77 -18.66 1.19
N LEU A 225 19.18 -17.47 1.27
CA LEU A 225 19.07 -16.68 2.49
C LEU A 225 17.76 -17.01 3.20
N THR A 226 17.84 -17.25 4.50
CA THR A 226 16.68 -17.35 5.38
C THR A 226 16.70 -16.16 6.33
N ARG A 227 15.74 -15.24 6.17
CA ARG A 227 15.54 -14.07 7.03
C ARG A 227 14.44 -14.36 8.04
N LEU A 228 14.75 -14.28 9.32
CA LEU A 228 13.77 -14.37 10.41
C LEU A 228 13.39 -12.95 10.83
N GLN A 229 12.22 -12.48 10.41
CA GLN A 229 11.75 -11.10 10.67
C GLN A 229 10.23 -11.07 10.87
N PHE A 230 9.72 -9.99 11.43
CA PHE A 230 8.29 -9.75 11.51
C PHE A 230 7.73 -9.52 10.10
N PRO A 231 6.62 -10.19 9.73
CA PRO A 231 6.00 -10.08 8.41
C PRO A 231 5.18 -8.79 8.27
N LEU A 232 5.81 -7.65 8.55
CA LEU A 232 5.17 -6.34 8.60
C LEU A 232 5.86 -5.35 7.68
N ARG A 233 5.08 -4.45 7.10
CA ARG A 233 5.53 -3.27 6.36
C ARG A 233 4.60 -2.10 6.69
N LEU A 234 5.13 -0.89 6.82
CA LEU A 234 4.32 0.32 6.97
C LEU A 234 3.28 0.42 5.84
N ALA A 235 2.11 0.92 6.16
CA ALA A 235 0.95 0.96 5.28
C ALA A 235 0.17 2.28 5.32
N TYR A 236 0.84 3.38 5.56
CA TYR A 236 0.31 4.71 5.31
C TYR A 236 0.21 4.97 3.81
N ALA A 237 1.18 4.45 3.06
CA ALA A 237 1.19 4.42 1.62
C ALA A 237 1.32 2.99 1.09
N MET A 238 0.73 2.74 -0.07
CA MET A 238 0.83 1.46 -0.78
C MET A 238 0.77 1.67 -2.30
N THR A 239 1.21 0.66 -3.05
CA THR A 239 1.08 0.72 -4.51
C THR A 239 -0.37 0.51 -4.95
N TYR A 240 -0.76 1.07 -6.08
CA TYR A 240 -2.10 0.91 -6.69
C TYR A 240 -2.56 -0.56 -6.71
N ASN A 241 -1.67 -1.48 -7.08
CA ASN A 241 -2.01 -2.91 -7.15
C ASN A 241 -2.37 -3.51 -5.78
N LYS A 242 -1.86 -2.97 -4.67
CA LYS A 242 -2.17 -3.46 -3.32
C LYS A 242 -3.45 -2.89 -2.75
N SER A 243 -3.98 -1.81 -3.33
CA SER A 243 -5.26 -1.24 -2.92
C SER A 243 -6.46 -2.03 -3.46
N GLN A 244 -6.24 -2.88 -4.45
CA GLN A 244 -7.28 -3.78 -4.95
C GLN A 244 -7.84 -4.62 -3.80
N SER A 245 -9.13 -4.69 -3.71
CA SER A 245 -9.89 -5.37 -2.64
C SER A 245 -9.91 -4.64 -1.28
N GLN A 246 -9.40 -3.41 -1.19
CA GLN A 246 -9.55 -2.58 0.02
C GLN A 246 -10.73 -1.61 -0.14
N THR A 247 -11.39 -1.32 0.97
CA THR A 247 -12.41 -0.26 1.04
C THR A 247 -11.77 0.93 1.75
N LEU A 248 -11.61 2.03 1.02
CA LEU A 248 -10.95 3.23 1.49
C LEU A 248 -11.95 4.38 1.49
N SER A 249 -11.96 5.18 2.55
CA SER A 249 -12.85 6.34 2.69
C SER A 249 -12.24 7.60 2.12
N LYS A 250 -10.90 7.71 2.17
CA LYS A 250 -10.15 8.87 1.71
C LYS A 250 -8.80 8.43 1.16
N VAL A 251 -8.43 8.97 0.02
CA VAL A 251 -7.20 8.59 -0.68
C VAL A 251 -6.43 9.83 -1.11
N LEU A 252 -5.13 9.81 -0.90
CA LEU A 252 -4.20 10.71 -1.56
C LEU A 252 -3.54 9.94 -2.70
N LEU A 253 -3.61 10.48 -3.90
CA LEU A 253 -3.07 9.86 -5.10
C LEU A 253 -1.77 10.56 -5.48
N ASP A 254 -0.65 9.84 -5.38
CA ASP A 254 0.64 10.31 -5.87
C ASP A 254 0.79 9.96 -7.35
N ILE A 255 0.73 10.99 -8.19
CA ILE A 255 0.88 10.89 -9.65
C ILE A 255 2.18 11.52 -10.15
N THR A 256 3.09 11.89 -9.25
CA THR A 256 4.39 12.49 -9.63
C THR A 256 5.23 11.53 -10.45
N THR A 257 5.11 10.23 -10.18
CA THR A 257 5.69 9.18 -11.02
C THR A 257 4.61 8.52 -11.85
N PRO A 258 4.70 8.58 -13.20
CA PRO A 258 3.70 7.99 -14.08
C PRO A 258 3.47 6.50 -13.79
N PRO A 259 2.23 6.01 -13.88
CA PRO A 259 1.95 4.58 -13.82
C PRO A 259 2.65 3.85 -14.97
N PHE A 260 3.29 2.72 -14.66
CA PHE A 260 4.04 1.94 -15.66
C PHE A 260 3.18 0.93 -16.44
N SER A 261 1.91 0.82 -16.12
CA SER A 261 0.99 -0.14 -16.77
C SER A 261 -0.36 0.50 -17.02
N HIS A 262 -0.96 0.19 -18.19
CA HIS A 262 -2.31 0.60 -18.52
C HIS A 262 -3.31 0.12 -17.46
N GLY A 263 -4.26 0.98 -17.12
CA GLY A 263 -5.30 0.68 -16.13
C GLY A 263 -4.88 0.80 -14.66
N GLN A 264 -3.60 1.04 -14.37
CA GLN A 264 -3.12 1.20 -13.00
C GLN A 264 -3.74 2.43 -12.32
N LEU A 265 -3.78 3.55 -13.04
CA LEU A 265 -4.43 4.79 -12.56
C LEU A 265 -5.94 4.60 -12.38
N TYR A 266 -6.57 3.78 -13.24
CA TYR A 266 -7.99 3.48 -13.14
C TYR A 266 -8.34 2.68 -11.86
N VAL A 267 -7.40 1.87 -11.37
CA VAL A 267 -7.56 1.12 -10.11
C VAL A 267 -7.47 2.04 -8.90
N ALA A 268 -6.65 3.07 -8.99
CA ALA A 268 -6.45 4.07 -7.93
C ALA A 268 -7.60 5.05 -7.84
#